data_e8784c159c9e2e9178f776ed84f076dc
#
_entry.id   e8784c159c9e2e9178f776ed84f076dc
#
_cell.length_a   1.000
_cell.length_b   1.000
_cell.length_c   1.000
_cell.angle_alpha   90.00
_cell.angle_beta   90.00
_cell.angle_gamma   90.00
#
_symmetry.space_group_name_H-M   'P 1'
#
loop_
_entity.id
_entity.type
_entity.pdbx_description
1 polymer ?
#
loop_
_entity_poly.entity_id
_entity_poly.type
_entity_poly.pdbx_seq_one_letter_code
_entity_poly.pdbx_strand_id
1 'polypeptide(L)'
;MIIDASTTIAYKCSSCGTFEFVNITLFELLSVKETVYNCRCNGSKLVISKVNPDSLKIVIPCIGCGSSHVYVLDRKDFLKKDISVFYCPKTGIKQCFMGNDKEVRIKIDILEKEFDELIDMFGYDNYFCNTQVMFDSLNIIHDIAAKGNLFCECGNEDIELFLLSDKIYLRCNKCPASKIIYASTNEHFRENLKLNQILLLDEGLGLG
;
A
#
# COMPACT_ATOMS: atom_id res chain seq x y z
N MET A 1 13.99 -17.40 -34.35
CA MET A 1 12.91 -16.66 -33.65
C MET A 1 13.11 -16.89 -32.15
N ILE A 2 13.63 -15.90 -31.41
CA ILE A 2 13.83 -16.03 -29.96
C ILE A 2 12.47 -15.70 -29.33
N ILE A 3 11.82 -16.71 -28.76
CA ILE A 3 10.60 -16.48 -27.97
C ILE A 3 11.09 -15.89 -26.64
N ASP A 4 10.88 -14.60 -26.44
CA ASP A 4 11.10 -13.96 -25.14
C ASP A 4 9.99 -14.45 -24.18
N ALA A 5 10.35 -15.42 -23.34
CA ALA A 5 9.47 -16.02 -22.35
C ALA A 5 9.66 -15.39 -20.98
N SER A 6 10.14 -14.12 -20.94
CA SER A 6 10.32 -13.35 -19.73
C SER A 6 9.14 -12.41 -19.48
N THR A 7 8.82 -12.19 -18.23
CA THR A 7 7.85 -11.20 -17.78
C THR A 7 8.41 -10.46 -16.56
N THR A 8 8.08 -9.18 -16.45
CA THR A 8 8.44 -8.38 -15.28
C THR A 8 7.23 -8.29 -14.36
N ILE A 9 7.46 -8.59 -13.09
CA ILE A 9 6.49 -8.34 -12.02
C ILE A 9 7.04 -7.23 -11.13
N ALA A 10 6.26 -6.16 -10.98
CA ALA A 10 6.56 -5.10 -10.04
C ALA A 10 5.51 -5.12 -8.93
N TYR A 11 5.92 -5.37 -7.69
CA TYR A 11 5.03 -5.39 -6.55
C TYR A 11 5.39 -4.29 -5.53
N LYS A 12 4.37 -3.68 -4.94
CA LYS A 12 4.55 -2.68 -3.89
C LYS A 12 4.86 -3.37 -2.56
N CYS A 13 6.01 -3.05 -1.97
CA CYS A 13 6.42 -3.62 -0.70
C CYS A 13 5.50 -3.13 0.42
N SER A 14 4.94 -4.05 1.21
CA SER A 14 4.06 -3.71 2.34
C SER A 14 4.80 -3.10 3.53
N SER A 15 6.14 -3.08 3.51
CA SER A 15 6.95 -2.56 4.60
C SER A 15 7.57 -1.19 4.29
N CYS A 16 8.17 -1.02 3.09
CA CYS A 16 8.83 0.24 2.72
C CYS A 16 8.06 1.08 1.69
N GLY A 17 6.96 0.56 1.13
CA GLY A 17 6.14 1.29 0.17
C GLY A 17 6.70 1.40 -1.25
N THR A 18 7.95 0.99 -1.49
CA THR A 18 8.56 1.07 -2.83
C THR A 18 8.14 -0.09 -3.73
N PHE A 19 8.18 0.14 -5.04
CA PHE A 19 8.01 -0.93 -6.01
C PHE A 19 9.30 -1.73 -6.17
N GLU A 20 9.21 -3.05 -6.02
CA GLU A 20 10.29 -3.99 -6.32
C GLU A 20 10.02 -4.67 -7.65
N PHE A 21 11.04 -4.64 -8.56
CA PHE A 21 10.93 -5.19 -9.90
C PHE A 21 11.64 -6.54 -9.96
N VAL A 22 10.94 -7.54 -10.43
CA VAL A 22 11.44 -8.91 -10.58
C VAL A 22 11.26 -9.35 -12.02
N ASN A 23 12.35 -9.64 -12.70
CA ASN A 23 12.32 -10.26 -14.03
C ASN A 23 12.31 -11.76 -13.88
N ILE A 24 11.33 -12.42 -14.47
CA ILE A 24 11.05 -13.83 -14.30
C ILE A 24 10.94 -14.49 -15.67
N THR A 25 11.65 -15.59 -15.85
CA THR A 25 11.47 -16.42 -17.03
C THR A 25 10.53 -17.59 -16.71
N LEU A 26 9.73 -17.98 -17.69
CA LEU A 26 8.85 -19.13 -17.54
C LEU A 26 9.64 -20.41 -17.21
N PHE A 27 10.86 -20.53 -17.74
CA PHE A 27 11.72 -21.68 -17.48
C PHE A 27 12.14 -21.78 -16.00
N GLU A 28 12.47 -20.65 -15.36
CA GLU A 28 12.77 -20.61 -13.93
C GLU A 28 11.59 -21.10 -13.10
N LEU A 29 10.38 -20.59 -13.41
CA LEU A 29 9.17 -20.99 -12.68
C LEU A 29 8.78 -22.45 -12.88
N LEU A 30 9.14 -23.05 -14.02
CA LEU A 30 8.82 -24.44 -14.29
C LEU A 30 9.82 -25.40 -13.66
N SER A 31 11.05 -24.95 -13.40
CA SER A 31 12.13 -25.77 -12.84
C SER A 31 11.99 -25.98 -11.32
N VAL A 32 11.28 -25.09 -10.62
CA VAL A 32 11.12 -25.13 -9.17
C VAL A 32 9.65 -25.19 -8.76
N LYS A 33 9.38 -25.71 -7.56
CA LYS A 33 8.02 -25.79 -7.01
C LYS A 33 7.53 -24.44 -6.52
N GLU A 34 8.42 -23.64 -5.96
CA GLU A 34 8.15 -22.32 -5.40
C GLU A 34 9.39 -21.43 -5.51
N THR A 35 9.17 -20.16 -5.83
CA THR A 35 10.22 -19.12 -5.86
C THR A 35 9.77 -17.94 -5.01
N VAL A 36 10.71 -17.39 -4.22
CA VAL A 36 10.49 -16.27 -3.31
C VAL A 36 11.39 -15.11 -3.71
N TYR A 37 10.79 -13.94 -3.88
CA TYR A 37 11.48 -12.70 -4.21
C TYR A 37 11.31 -11.72 -3.07
N ASN A 38 12.39 -11.45 -2.33
CA ASN A 38 12.38 -10.53 -1.20
C ASN A 38 12.55 -9.09 -1.69
N CYS A 39 11.87 -8.15 -1.06
CA CYS A 39 12.18 -6.73 -1.21
C CYS A 39 13.59 -6.44 -0.65
N ARG A 40 14.27 -5.44 -1.21
CA ARG A 40 15.59 -4.98 -0.71
C ARG A 40 15.58 -4.62 0.76
N CYS A 41 14.46 -4.14 1.29
CA CYS A 41 14.31 -3.87 2.73
C CYS A 41 14.10 -5.12 3.59
N ASN A 42 13.96 -6.30 2.98
CA ASN A 42 13.62 -7.59 3.61
C ASN A 42 12.28 -7.59 4.39
N GLY A 43 11.49 -6.52 4.32
CA GLY A 43 10.23 -6.38 5.08
C GLY A 43 9.04 -7.08 4.44
N SER A 44 9.10 -7.42 3.16
CA SER A 44 8.06 -8.18 2.45
C SER A 44 8.62 -9.01 1.31
N LYS A 45 7.80 -9.94 0.81
CA LYS A 45 8.19 -10.86 -0.26
C LYS A 45 7.04 -11.18 -1.19
N LEU A 46 7.35 -11.31 -2.47
CA LEU A 46 6.50 -11.92 -3.49
C LEU A 46 6.79 -13.42 -3.53
N VAL A 47 5.75 -14.25 -3.56
CA VAL A 47 5.91 -15.71 -3.68
C VAL A 47 5.16 -16.19 -4.91
N ILE A 48 5.83 -16.97 -5.75
CA ILE A 48 5.24 -17.61 -6.92
C ILE A 48 5.42 -19.12 -6.79
N SER A 49 4.33 -19.84 -6.87
CA SER A 49 4.33 -21.31 -6.76
C SER A 49 3.51 -21.94 -7.88
N LYS A 50 3.89 -23.15 -8.24
CA LYS A 50 3.19 -23.96 -9.24
C LYS A 50 2.01 -24.66 -8.55
N VAL A 51 0.80 -24.46 -9.08
CA VAL A 51 -0.41 -25.16 -8.61
C VAL A 51 -0.58 -26.47 -9.38
N ASN A 52 -0.52 -26.38 -10.71
CA ASN A 52 -0.60 -27.50 -11.63
C ASN A 52 0.26 -27.19 -12.90
N PRO A 53 0.33 -28.07 -13.90
CA PRO A 53 1.12 -27.81 -15.11
C PRO A 53 0.75 -26.51 -15.84
N ASP A 54 -0.49 -26.07 -15.74
CA ASP A 54 -1.02 -24.93 -16.50
C ASP A 54 -1.32 -23.68 -15.67
N SER A 55 -1.17 -23.75 -14.33
CA SER A 55 -1.53 -22.64 -13.43
C SER A 55 -0.44 -22.33 -12.42
N LEU A 56 -0.23 -21.02 -12.21
CA LEU A 56 0.67 -20.45 -11.22
C LEU A 56 -0.13 -19.71 -10.15
N LYS A 57 0.30 -19.84 -8.92
CA LYS A 57 -0.20 -19.07 -7.78
C LYS A 57 0.78 -17.97 -7.44
N ILE A 58 0.31 -16.74 -7.37
CA ILE A 58 1.09 -15.57 -6.96
C ILE A 58 0.54 -15.07 -5.64
N VAL A 59 1.41 -14.90 -4.64
CA VAL A 59 1.09 -14.31 -3.34
C VAL A 59 1.75 -12.94 -3.27
N ILE A 60 0.95 -11.89 -3.25
CA ILE A 60 1.38 -10.50 -3.31
C ILE A 60 1.16 -9.87 -1.94
N PRO A 61 2.21 -9.29 -1.29
CA PRO A 61 2.04 -8.52 -0.06
C PRO A 61 1.24 -7.25 -0.36
N CYS A 62 0.41 -6.81 0.56
CA CYS A 62 -0.44 -5.65 0.36
C CYS A 62 -0.19 -4.58 1.41
N ILE A 63 0.23 -3.40 0.98
CA ILE A 63 0.40 -2.23 1.83
C ILE A 63 -0.96 -1.68 2.30
N GLY A 64 -1.99 -1.76 1.46
CA GLY A 64 -3.30 -1.15 1.73
C GLY A 64 -4.11 -1.85 2.83
N CYS A 65 -3.98 -3.18 2.99
CA CYS A 65 -4.73 -3.90 4.03
C CYS A 65 -3.84 -4.69 5.00
N GLY A 66 -2.52 -4.60 4.88
CA GLY A 66 -1.56 -5.31 5.73
C GLY A 66 -1.53 -6.84 5.56
N SER A 67 -2.35 -7.39 4.65
CA SER A 67 -2.43 -8.83 4.39
C SER A 67 -1.74 -9.18 3.07
N SER A 68 -1.58 -10.47 2.77
CA SER A 68 -1.16 -10.90 1.44
C SER A 68 -2.38 -11.39 0.65
N HIS A 69 -2.40 -11.10 -0.65
CA HIS A 69 -3.44 -11.55 -1.57
C HIS A 69 -2.92 -12.65 -2.47
N VAL A 70 -3.79 -13.62 -2.74
CA VAL A 70 -3.48 -14.80 -3.56
C VAL A 70 -4.23 -14.69 -4.88
N TYR A 71 -3.48 -14.82 -5.98
CA TYR A 71 -4.01 -14.87 -7.33
C TYR A 71 -3.56 -16.17 -8.00
N VAL A 72 -4.45 -16.76 -8.76
CA VAL A 72 -4.15 -17.92 -9.60
C VAL A 72 -4.25 -17.47 -11.04
N LEU A 73 -3.18 -17.67 -11.81
CA LEU A 73 -3.05 -17.24 -13.19
C LEU A 73 -2.79 -18.46 -14.08
N ASP A 74 -3.37 -18.46 -15.27
CA ASP A 74 -2.99 -19.42 -16.29
C ASP A 74 -1.59 -19.06 -16.84
N ARG A 75 -0.82 -20.08 -17.26
CA ARG A 75 0.49 -19.87 -17.89
C ARG A 75 0.43 -18.95 -19.11
N LYS A 76 -0.71 -18.95 -19.83
CA LYS A 76 -0.95 -18.06 -20.96
C LYS A 76 -1.01 -16.60 -20.55
N ASP A 77 -1.59 -16.31 -19.37
CA ASP A 77 -1.69 -14.95 -18.84
C ASP A 77 -0.32 -14.44 -18.40
N PHE A 78 0.53 -15.31 -17.89
CA PHE A 78 1.91 -14.97 -17.52
C PHE A 78 2.76 -14.55 -18.74
N LEU A 79 2.47 -15.09 -19.93
CA LEU A 79 3.17 -14.79 -21.17
C LEU A 79 2.53 -13.64 -21.97
N LYS A 80 1.42 -13.07 -21.51
CA LYS A 80 0.81 -11.91 -22.15
C LYS A 80 1.75 -10.71 -22.05
N LYS A 81 1.88 -9.98 -23.14
CA LYS A 81 2.65 -8.73 -23.20
C LYS A 81 1.88 -7.55 -22.61
N ASP A 82 0.56 -7.64 -22.58
CA ASP A 82 -0.30 -6.61 -21.99
C ASP A 82 -0.09 -6.53 -20.47
N ILE A 83 -0.20 -5.32 -19.91
CA ILE A 83 -0.03 -5.11 -18.49
C ILE A 83 -1.26 -5.66 -17.74
N SER A 84 -0.99 -6.62 -16.86
CA SER A 84 -1.94 -7.08 -15.86
C SER A 84 -1.74 -6.30 -14.56
N VAL A 85 -2.82 -5.79 -13.98
CA VAL A 85 -2.81 -5.02 -12.72
C VAL A 85 -3.55 -5.78 -11.65
N PHE A 86 -2.93 -5.94 -10.48
CA PHE A 86 -3.51 -6.62 -9.34
C PHE A 86 -3.90 -5.59 -8.27
N TYR A 87 -5.15 -5.64 -7.84
CA TYR A 87 -5.74 -4.68 -6.90
C TYR A 87 -6.00 -5.34 -5.56
N CYS A 88 -5.83 -4.58 -4.49
CA CYS A 88 -6.32 -5.03 -3.18
C CYS A 88 -7.86 -5.14 -3.22
N PRO A 89 -8.46 -6.29 -2.93
CA PRO A 89 -9.92 -6.44 -2.96
C PRO A 89 -10.64 -5.67 -1.84
N LYS A 90 -9.90 -5.25 -0.79
CA LYS A 90 -10.47 -4.47 0.32
C LYS A 90 -10.39 -2.97 0.09
N THR A 91 -9.30 -2.47 -0.49
CA THR A 91 -9.02 -1.02 -0.59
C THR A 91 -9.00 -0.51 -2.02
N GLY A 92 -9.03 -1.38 -3.03
CA GLY A 92 -8.93 -1.00 -4.44
C GLY A 92 -7.53 -0.53 -4.89
N ILE A 93 -6.56 -0.46 -3.97
CA ILE A 93 -5.20 0.02 -4.28
C ILE A 93 -4.50 -0.96 -5.23
N LYS A 94 -3.82 -0.41 -6.25
CA LYS A 94 -2.97 -1.16 -7.18
C LYS A 94 -1.72 -1.64 -6.44
N GLN A 95 -1.56 -2.96 -6.30
CA GLN A 95 -0.47 -3.56 -5.52
C GLN A 95 0.65 -4.14 -6.37
N CYS A 96 0.31 -4.58 -7.60
CA CYS A 96 1.28 -5.25 -8.44
C CYS A 96 0.93 -5.09 -9.91
N PHE A 97 1.96 -5.02 -10.74
CA PHE A 97 1.89 -4.94 -12.19
C PHE A 97 2.71 -6.07 -12.78
N MET A 98 2.20 -6.71 -13.84
CA MET A 98 2.88 -7.79 -14.53
C MET A 98 2.76 -7.59 -16.03
N GLY A 99 3.87 -7.77 -16.78
CA GLY A 99 3.88 -7.62 -18.23
C GLY A 99 5.27 -7.38 -18.80
N ASN A 100 5.32 -6.68 -19.95
CA ASN A 100 6.58 -6.28 -20.55
C ASN A 100 7.36 -5.31 -19.66
N ASP A 101 8.68 -5.49 -19.49
CA ASP A 101 9.52 -4.69 -18.58
C ASP A 101 9.38 -3.18 -18.83
N LYS A 102 9.50 -2.75 -20.09
CA LYS A 102 9.43 -1.32 -20.42
C LYS A 102 8.05 -0.73 -20.08
N GLU A 103 6.99 -1.43 -20.39
CA GLU A 103 5.62 -0.97 -20.16
C GLU A 103 5.29 -0.93 -18.67
N VAL A 104 5.72 -1.94 -17.90
CA VAL A 104 5.55 -1.97 -16.44
C VAL A 104 6.28 -0.79 -15.79
N ARG A 105 7.52 -0.50 -16.19
CA ARG A 105 8.27 0.66 -15.67
C ARG A 105 7.59 1.98 -16.02
N ILE A 106 7.22 2.18 -17.28
CA ILE A 106 6.50 3.39 -17.71
C ILE A 106 5.21 3.59 -16.91
N LYS A 107 4.47 2.50 -16.68
CA LYS A 107 3.21 2.59 -15.94
C LYS A 107 3.41 2.96 -14.46
N ILE A 108 4.47 2.47 -13.86
CA ILE A 108 4.83 2.83 -12.47
C ILE A 108 5.37 4.25 -12.41
N ASP A 109 6.26 4.65 -13.33
CA ASP A 109 6.78 6.03 -13.40
C ASP A 109 5.65 7.07 -13.57
N ILE A 110 4.61 6.75 -14.37
CA ILE A 110 3.43 7.61 -14.49
C ILE A 110 2.68 7.67 -13.16
N LEU A 111 2.47 6.54 -12.50
CA LEU A 111 1.75 6.47 -11.21
C LEU A 111 2.48 7.26 -10.11
N GLU A 112 3.81 7.17 -10.07
CA GLU A 112 4.63 7.90 -9.11
C GLU A 112 4.62 9.41 -9.41
N LYS A 113 4.72 9.81 -10.69
CA LYS A 113 4.62 11.22 -11.10
C LYS A 113 3.25 11.83 -10.83
N GLU A 114 2.17 11.12 -11.13
CA GLU A 114 0.81 11.59 -10.80
C GLU A 114 0.68 11.86 -9.29
N PHE A 115 1.32 11.03 -8.46
CA PHE A 115 1.33 11.22 -7.02
C PHE A 115 2.19 12.43 -6.60
N ASP A 116 3.40 12.59 -7.16
CA ASP A 116 4.28 13.72 -6.90
C ASP A 116 3.64 15.05 -7.34
N GLU A 117 3.01 15.08 -8.52
CA GLU A 117 2.28 16.26 -9.02
C GLU A 117 1.13 16.67 -8.09
N LEU A 118 0.41 15.70 -7.50
CA LEU A 118 -0.61 15.99 -6.49
C LEU A 118 -0.02 16.61 -5.23
N ILE A 119 1.12 16.10 -4.77
CA ILE A 119 1.83 16.63 -3.61
C ILE A 119 2.27 18.08 -3.87
N ASP A 120 2.88 18.34 -5.03
CA ASP A 120 3.34 19.67 -5.43
C ASP A 120 2.16 20.65 -5.57
N MET A 121 1.05 20.21 -6.18
CA MET A 121 -0.15 21.02 -6.34
C MET A 121 -0.77 21.44 -5.00
N PHE A 122 -0.67 20.61 -3.98
CA PHE A 122 -1.12 20.92 -2.63
C PHE A 122 -0.10 21.70 -1.79
N GLY A 123 1.09 21.98 -2.33
CA GLY A 123 2.14 22.74 -1.65
C GLY A 123 2.79 22.03 -0.46
N TYR A 124 2.68 20.70 -0.41
CA TYR A 124 3.23 19.87 0.67
C TYR A 124 4.64 19.35 0.38
N ASP A 125 5.28 19.88 -0.66
CA ASP A 125 6.65 19.53 -1.01
C ASP A 125 7.58 19.82 0.17
N ASN A 126 8.29 18.83 0.67
CA ASN A 126 9.16 18.89 1.86
C ASN A 126 8.46 19.25 3.20
N TYR A 127 7.13 19.32 3.26
CA TYR A 127 6.45 19.61 4.52
C TYR A 127 6.40 18.38 5.45
N PHE A 128 6.10 17.22 4.90
CA PHE A 128 5.98 15.99 5.70
C PHE A 128 7.32 15.28 5.90
N CYS A 129 7.57 14.79 7.11
CA CYS A 129 8.75 13.96 7.41
C CYS A 129 8.80 12.68 6.56
N ASN A 130 7.63 12.13 6.21
CA ASN A 130 7.47 11.02 5.29
C ASN A 130 6.10 11.13 4.60
N THR A 131 6.09 11.68 3.42
CA THR A 131 4.88 11.96 2.64
C THR A 131 4.08 10.70 2.36
N GLN A 132 4.73 9.60 2.00
CA GLN A 132 4.05 8.34 1.71
C GLN A 132 3.32 7.79 2.95
N VAL A 133 3.99 7.75 4.11
CA VAL A 133 3.39 7.30 5.38
C VAL A 133 2.25 8.21 5.80
N MET A 134 2.37 9.52 5.59
CA MET A 134 1.32 10.48 5.89
C MET A 134 0.06 10.19 5.08
N PHE A 135 0.17 10.08 3.75
CA PHE A 135 -0.98 9.83 2.88
C PHE A 135 -1.58 8.42 3.07
N ASP A 136 -0.74 7.41 3.28
CA ASP A 136 -1.23 6.06 3.57
C ASP A 136 -2.00 6.03 4.91
N SER A 137 -1.54 6.80 5.92
CA SER A 137 -2.24 6.95 7.21
C SER A 137 -3.56 7.71 7.06
N LEU A 138 -3.59 8.76 6.22
CA LEU A 138 -4.83 9.47 5.89
C LEU A 138 -5.87 8.55 5.24
N ASN A 139 -5.47 7.70 4.31
CA ASN A 139 -6.35 6.73 3.69
C ASN A 139 -6.95 5.75 4.72
N ILE A 140 -6.15 5.32 5.70
CA ILE A 140 -6.64 4.46 6.80
C ILE A 140 -7.70 5.20 7.63
N ILE A 141 -7.43 6.46 8.00
CA ILE A 141 -8.38 7.29 8.78
C ILE A 141 -9.67 7.51 7.99
N HIS A 142 -9.56 7.83 6.69
CA HIS A 142 -10.70 7.98 5.79
C HIS A 142 -11.55 6.70 5.73
N ASP A 143 -10.92 5.52 5.60
CA ASP A 143 -11.62 4.25 5.56
C ASP A 143 -12.33 3.92 6.89
N ILE A 144 -11.73 4.31 8.02
CA ILE A 144 -12.32 4.16 9.35
C ILE A 144 -13.53 5.09 9.48
N ALA A 145 -13.39 6.35 9.05
CA ALA A 145 -14.48 7.33 9.07
C ALA A 145 -15.64 6.92 8.15
N ALA A 146 -15.36 6.44 6.95
CA ALA A 146 -16.35 5.96 5.99
C ALA A 146 -17.19 4.77 6.52
N LYS A 147 -16.62 4.01 7.47
CA LYS A 147 -17.31 2.90 8.16
C LYS A 147 -18.08 3.35 9.41
N GLY A 148 -18.07 4.65 9.75
CA GLY A 148 -18.68 5.18 10.97
C GLY A 148 -17.90 4.84 12.25
N ASN A 149 -16.62 4.49 12.13
CA ASN A 149 -15.77 4.08 13.26
C ASN A 149 -14.83 5.21 13.76
N LEU A 150 -15.07 6.45 13.31
CA LEU A 150 -14.39 7.66 13.82
C LEU A 150 -15.42 8.51 14.57
N PHE A 151 -15.28 8.63 15.88
CA PHE A 151 -16.22 9.34 16.72
C PHE A 151 -15.54 9.89 17.99
N CYS A 152 -16.23 10.83 18.63
CA CYS A 152 -15.82 11.42 19.90
C CYS A 152 -16.62 10.79 21.06
N GLU A 153 -16.04 10.72 22.25
CA GLU A 153 -16.72 10.29 23.49
C GLU A 153 -17.98 11.11 23.79
N CYS A 154 -18.06 12.36 23.34
CA CYS A 154 -19.28 13.19 23.48
C CYS A 154 -20.39 12.83 22.47
N GLY A 155 -20.21 11.80 21.64
CA GLY A 155 -21.13 11.37 20.60
C GLY A 155 -21.15 12.24 19.34
N ASN A 156 -20.22 13.19 19.21
CA ASN A 156 -20.09 14.01 17.99
C ASN A 156 -19.28 13.27 16.92
N GLU A 157 -19.77 13.30 15.68
CA GLU A 157 -19.10 12.75 14.50
C GLU A 157 -18.41 13.84 13.65
N ASP A 158 -18.67 15.12 13.93
CA ASP A 158 -18.03 16.25 13.26
C ASP A 158 -16.65 16.48 13.87
N ILE A 159 -15.64 15.93 13.21
CA ILE A 159 -14.25 15.91 13.64
C ILE A 159 -13.40 16.62 12.59
N GLU A 160 -12.67 17.64 13.06
CA GLU A 160 -11.68 18.34 12.23
C GLU A 160 -10.35 17.58 12.19
N LEU A 161 -9.73 17.62 11.02
CA LEU A 161 -8.45 16.98 10.75
C LEU A 161 -7.41 18.03 10.39
N PHE A 162 -6.26 18.00 11.07
CA PHE A 162 -5.12 18.87 10.81
C PHE A 162 -3.90 18.02 10.47
N LEU A 163 -3.20 18.39 9.39
CA LEU A 163 -1.97 17.74 8.95
C LEU A 163 -0.77 18.50 9.51
N LEU A 164 0.04 17.83 10.30
CA LEU A 164 1.33 18.31 10.77
C LEU A 164 2.44 17.52 10.09
N SER A 165 3.67 17.99 10.17
CA SER A 165 4.79 17.39 9.44
C SER A 165 5.05 15.91 9.78
N ASP A 166 4.74 15.48 11.00
CA ASP A 166 5.04 14.16 11.56
C ASP A 166 3.82 13.37 12.02
N LYS A 167 2.62 14.01 12.01
CA LYS A 167 1.40 13.44 12.60
C LYS A 167 0.13 14.06 12.03
N ILE A 168 -0.97 13.36 12.23
CA ILE A 168 -2.34 13.80 11.97
C ILE A 168 -2.99 14.10 13.31
N TYR A 169 -3.54 15.29 13.45
CA TYR A 169 -4.25 15.72 14.66
C TYR A 169 -5.75 15.78 14.37
N LEU A 170 -6.52 15.02 15.12
CA LEU A 170 -7.97 14.97 15.04
C LEU A 170 -8.55 15.72 16.26
N ARG A 171 -9.50 16.61 16.04
CA ARG A 171 -10.15 17.41 17.09
C ARG A 171 -11.67 17.37 16.93
N CYS A 172 -12.38 17.21 18.04
CA CYS A 172 -13.82 17.34 18.06
C CYS A 172 -14.23 18.83 17.98
N ASN A 173 -15.26 19.13 17.15
CA ASN A 173 -15.79 20.49 17.05
C ASN A 173 -16.70 20.90 18.19
N LYS A 174 -17.11 19.96 19.07
CA LYS A 174 -18.04 20.24 20.19
C LYS A 174 -17.42 20.22 21.58
N CYS A 175 -16.30 19.51 21.75
CA CYS A 175 -15.65 19.36 23.04
C CYS A 175 -14.12 19.37 22.86
N PRO A 176 -13.32 19.46 23.94
CA PRO A 176 -11.86 19.52 23.84
C PRO A 176 -11.20 18.19 23.47
N ALA A 177 -11.96 17.11 23.29
CA ALA A 177 -11.45 15.80 22.94
C ALA A 177 -10.66 15.82 21.62
N SER A 178 -9.53 15.15 21.64
CA SER A 178 -8.64 15.07 20.46
C SER A 178 -7.94 13.71 20.37
N LYS A 179 -7.30 13.47 19.24
CA LYS A 179 -6.46 12.29 19.00
C LYS A 179 -5.30 12.62 18.09
N ILE A 180 -4.11 12.17 18.47
CA ILE A 180 -2.90 12.26 17.66
C ILE A 180 -2.62 10.90 17.05
N ILE A 181 -2.35 10.89 15.73
CA ILE A 181 -1.92 9.71 14.98
C ILE A 181 -0.60 10.06 14.32
N TYR A 182 0.48 9.45 14.79
CA TYR A 182 1.81 9.68 14.22
C TYR A 182 1.91 9.05 12.83
N ALA A 183 2.57 9.77 11.90
CA ALA A 183 2.63 9.41 10.48
C ALA A 183 3.97 9.80 9.84
N SER A 184 5.09 9.56 10.51
CA SER A 184 6.43 9.92 10.04
C SER A 184 7.36 8.74 9.77
N THR A 185 7.05 7.54 10.26
CA THR A 185 7.88 6.34 10.09
C THR A 185 7.06 5.13 9.64
N ASN A 186 7.74 4.14 9.08
CA ASN A 186 7.09 2.87 8.71
C ASN A 186 6.56 2.09 9.93
N GLU A 187 7.11 2.33 11.12
CA GLU A 187 6.57 1.79 12.38
C GLU A 187 5.22 2.41 12.70
N HIS A 188 5.12 3.74 12.63
CA HIS A 188 3.85 4.45 12.78
C HIS A 188 2.81 3.93 11.80
N PHE A 189 3.20 3.72 10.53
CA PHE A 189 2.29 3.16 9.54
C PHE A 189 1.78 1.76 9.92
N ARG A 190 2.67 0.88 10.42
CA ARG A 190 2.27 -0.47 10.88
C ARG A 190 1.33 -0.43 12.08
N GLU A 191 1.48 0.56 12.96
CA GLU A 191 0.57 0.79 14.08
C GLU A 191 -0.78 1.30 13.58
N ASN A 192 -0.77 2.25 12.65
CA ASN A 192 -1.99 2.80 12.05
C ASN A 192 -2.80 1.74 11.29
N LEU A 193 -2.14 0.79 10.63
CA LEU A 193 -2.81 -0.35 9.97
C LEU A 193 -3.61 -1.25 10.93
N LYS A 194 -3.30 -1.23 12.22
CA LYS A 194 -4.02 -2.02 13.23
C LYS A 194 -5.28 -1.33 13.75
N LEU A 195 -5.45 -0.04 13.42
CA LEU A 195 -6.61 0.73 13.85
C LEU A 195 -7.86 0.24 13.11
N ASN A 196 -8.87 -0.15 13.87
CA ASN A 196 -10.19 -0.51 13.36
C ASN A 196 -11.26 0.53 13.72
N GLN A 197 -10.98 1.34 14.72
CA GLN A 197 -11.78 2.47 15.18
C GLN A 197 -10.89 3.56 15.74
N ILE A 198 -11.38 4.79 15.72
CA ILE A 198 -10.71 5.96 16.31
C ILE A 198 -11.71 6.65 17.22
N LEU A 199 -11.39 6.66 18.52
CA LEU A 199 -12.14 7.38 19.54
C LEU A 199 -11.34 8.59 20.01
N LEU A 200 -11.94 9.78 19.94
CA LEU A 200 -11.37 10.99 20.52
C LEU A 200 -11.76 11.06 22.00
N LEU A 201 -10.77 11.25 22.84
CA LEU A 201 -10.91 11.37 24.28
C LEU A 201 -10.49 12.78 24.74
N ASP A 202 -11.16 13.29 25.75
CA ASP A 202 -10.67 14.45 26.48
C ASP A 202 -9.56 13.98 27.45
N GLU A 203 -8.35 13.89 26.93
CA GLU A 203 -7.15 13.72 27.77
C GLU A 203 -6.87 15.08 28.44
N GLY A 204 -7.76 15.52 29.33
CA GLY A 204 -7.65 16.82 29.99
C GLY A 204 -6.19 17.15 30.25
N LEU A 205 -5.72 18.31 29.76
CA LEU A 205 -4.34 18.75 29.85
C LEU A 205 -3.86 18.56 31.30
N GLY A 206 -3.21 17.43 31.54
CA GLY A 206 -2.42 17.21 32.73
C GLY A 206 -1.26 18.21 32.70
N LEU A 207 -1.53 19.41 33.16
CA LEU A 207 -0.50 20.36 33.57
C LEU A 207 0.19 19.74 34.76
N GLY A 208 1.28 19.03 34.51
CA GLY A 208 2.24 18.58 35.50
C GLY A 208 3.61 19.12 35.13
#